data_3f40bde328f2d6aebe85894143fb5eee
#
_entry.id   3f40bde328f2d6aebe85894143fb5eee
#
_cell.length_a   1.000
_cell.length_b   1.000
_cell.length_c   1.000
_cell.angle_alpha   90.00
_cell.angle_beta   90.00
_cell.angle_gamma   90.00
#
_symmetry.space_group_name_H-M   'P 1'
#
loop_
_entity.id
_entity.type
_entity.pdbx_description
1 polymer ?
#
loop_
_entity_poly.entity_id
_entity_poly.type
_entity_poly.pdbx_seq_one_letter_code
_entity_poly.pdbx_strand_id
1 'polypeptide(L)'
;MLELRNPHSIKAALEARPKAVKLVTVHSENPGEPWDSVVKLAQENGVPVRVGEPEQRDHRGQKGGQKGGRETERTGAGSATVEPPSPIPLEFLWNTDEATTGLWLALDQVQDPQNLGAIFRLAGFFGVRGIVLTKDRSASVNATVCDVSAGGAEHVPFAVIANLAQAIEKAQQNQIWVLGTCERADSTIHAVQRDRNWMLVLGNEGTGLRRLTRERCDQLASLPPLGPIPSLNVATAAAACLAILTARTN
;
A
#
# COMPACT_ATOMS: atom_id res chain seq x y z
N MET A 1 2.78 5.06 18.45
CA MET A 1 4.00 5.48 17.72
C MET A 1 4.52 4.28 16.95
N LEU A 2 5.00 4.49 15.71
CA LEU A 2 5.66 3.48 14.89
C LEU A 2 7.17 3.75 14.88
N GLU A 3 7.97 2.70 14.76
CA GLU A 3 9.38 2.80 14.46
C GLU A 3 9.58 2.39 12.99
N LEU A 4 9.89 3.37 12.15
CA LEU A 4 10.17 3.17 10.73
C LEU A 4 11.68 3.03 10.53
N ARG A 5 12.07 2.16 9.60
CA ARG A 5 13.48 1.85 9.28
C ARG A 5 13.80 2.02 7.79
N ASN A 6 12.79 2.20 6.97
CA ASN A 6 13.00 2.48 5.55
C ASN A 6 13.16 3.99 5.34
N PRO A 7 14.32 4.48 4.85
CA PRO A 7 14.57 5.90 4.67
C PRO A 7 13.59 6.57 3.69
N HIS A 8 13.08 5.85 2.69
CA HIS A 8 12.08 6.38 1.76
C HIS A 8 10.73 6.62 2.44
N SER A 9 10.31 5.74 3.36
CA SER A 9 9.09 5.91 4.14
C SER A 9 9.21 7.07 5.12
N ILE A 10 10.37 7.20 5.77
CA ILE A 10 10.66 8.30 6.69
C ILE A 10 10.69 9.64 5.95
N LYS A 11 11.34 9.68 4.78
CA LYS A 11 11.36 10.87 3.93
C LYS A 11 9.94 11.28 3.52
N ALA A 12 9.12 10.36 3.05
CA ALA A 12 7.73 10.62 2.69
C ALA A 12 6.92 11.15 3.89
N ALA A 13 7.12 10.59 5.10
CA ALA A 13 6.47 11.09 6.30
C ALA A 13 6.91 12.53 6.66
N LEU A 14 8.20 12.85 6.51
CA LEU A 14 8.73 14.21 6.71
C LEU A 14 8.18 15.21 5.68
N GLU A 15 7.98 14.80 4.44
CA GLU A 15 7.41 15.61 3.37
C GLU A 15 5.91 15.85 3.56
N ALA A 16 5.15 14.79 3.87
CA ALA A 16 3.70 14.86 3.97
C ALA A 16 3.19 15.35 5.33
N ARG A 17 3.83 14.91 6.42
CA ARG A 17 3.37 15.12 7.80
C ARG A 17 4.55 15.35 8.77
N PRO A 18 5.39 16.39 8.61
CA PRO A 18 6.61 16.56 9.41
C PRO A 18 6.34 16.58 10.93
N LYS A 19 5.19 17.13 11.37
CA LYS A 19 4.79 17.14 12.79
C LYS A 19 4.51 15.74 13.37
N ALA A 20 4.24 14.75 12.54
CA ALA A 20 4.04 13.36 12.96
C ALA A 20 5.37 12.65 13.24
N VAL A 21 6.48 13.11 12.66
CA VAL A 21 7.81 12.57 12.91
C VAL A 21 8.37 13.20 14.20
N LYS A 22 8.61 12.38 15.22
CA LYS A 22 9.03 12.88 16.55
C LYS A 22 10.53 12.86 16.75
N LEU A 23 11.22 11.90 16.12
CA LEU A 23 12.67 11.73 16.27
C LEU A 23 13.19 10.96 15.05
N VAL A 24 14.30 11.38 14.50
CA VAL A 24 15.12 10.61 13.57
C VAL A 24 16.40 10.18 14.30
N THR A 25 16.74 8.90 14.24
CA THR A 25 17.98 8.35 14.80
C THR A 25 18.82 7.81 13.65
N VAL A 26 20.07 8.21 13.56
CA VAL A 26 21.07 7.67 12.63
C VAL A 26 22.22 7.07 13.40
N HIS A 27 22.89 6.07 12.83
CA HIS A 27 23.97 5.35 13.53
C HIS A 27 25.37 5.85 13.16
N SER A 28 25.44 6.94 12.40
CA SER A 28 26.68 7.62 12.00
C SER A 28 26.41 9.11 11.81
N GLU A 29 27.41 9.96 12.04
CA GLU A 29 27.33 11.37 11.65
C GLU A 29 27.30 11.58 10.14
N ASN A 30 27.82 10.63 9.38
CA ASN A 30 27.79 10.59 7.93
C ASN A 30 27.18 9.26 7.46
N PRO A 31 25.85 9.09 7.51
CA PRO A 31 25.20 7.82 7.21
C PRO A 31 25.19 7.47 5.72
N GLY A 32 25.49 8.45 4.83
CA GLY A 32 25.41 8.30 3.38
C GLY A 32 23.97 8.31 2.86
N GLU A 33 23.82 8.41 1.53
CA GLU A 33 22.50 8.34 0.89
C GLU A 33 21.89 6.95 1.05
N PRO A 34 20.57 6.86 1.29
CA PRO A 34 19.55 7.93 1.30
C PRO A 34 19.34 8.64 2.66
N TRP A 35 20.09 8.32 3.70
CA TRP A 35 19.92 8.87 5.03
C TRP A 35 20.34 10.33 5.16
N ASP A 36 21.34 10.78 4.39
CA ASP A 36 21.74 12.19 4.35
C ASP A 36 20.57 13.10 3.96
N SER A 37 19.78 12.66 2.98
CA SER A 37 18.54 13.35 2.56
C SER A 37 17.49 13.37 3.68
N VAL A 38 17.34 12.29 4.44
CA VAL A 38 16.42 12.20 5.59
C VAL A 38 16.84 13.16 6.71
N VAL A 39 18.13 13.17 7.07
CA VAL A 39 18.69 14.05 8.11
C VAL A 39 18.47 15.52 7.74
N LYS A 40 18.82 15.89 6.51
CA LYS A 40 18.63 17.25 6.00
C LYS A 40 17.18 17.69 6.10
N LEU A 41 16.27 16.86 5.60
CA LEU A 41 14.83 17.16 5.61
C LEU A 41 14.26 17.23 7.03
N ALA A 42 14.74 16.39 7.95
CA ALA A 42 14.35 16.44 9.36
C ALA A 42 14.78 17.77 10.00
N GLN A 43 16.03 18.22 9.75
CA GLN A 43 16.52 19.49 10.24
C GLN A 43 15.75 20.69 9.67
N GLU A 44 15.46 20.70 8.37
CA GLU A 44 14.65 21.73 7.70
C GLU A 44 13.24 21.85 8.30
N ASN A 45 12.67 20.74 8.77
CA ASN A 45 11.34 20.69 9.41
C ASN A 45 11.39 20.84 10.95
N GLY A 46 12.57 21.09 11.54
CA GLY A 46 12.72 21.23 12.99
C GLY A 46 12.49 19.91 13.77
N VAL A 47 12.61 18.75 13.09
CA VAL A 47 12.51 17.44 13.73
C VAL A 47 13.87 17.07 14.37
N PRO A 48 13.90 16.66 15.66
CA PRO A 48 15.13 16.26 16.32
C PRO A 48 15.83 15.11 15.59
N VAL A 49 17.15 15.25 15.42
CA VAL A 49 18.01 14.20 14.88
C VAL A 49 19.01 13.79 15.96
N ARG A 50 19.14 12.49 16.20
CA ARG A 50 20.06 11.91 17.17
C ARG A 50 21.01 10.93 16.50
N VAL A 51 22.29 11.00 16.84
CA VAL A 51 23.23 9.93 16.54
C VAL A 51 23.18 8.93 17.70
N GLY A 52 22.82 7.68 17.41
CA GLY A 52 22.68 6.60 18.37
C GLY A 52 23.47 5.37 17.95
N GLU A 53 23.73 4.49 18.90
CA GLU A 53 24.34 3.20 18.58
C GLU A 53 23.33 2.31 17.83
N PRO A 54 23.81 1.46 16.88
CA PRO A 54 22.96 0.47 16.24
C PRO A 54 22.38 -0.48 17.30
N GLU A 55 21.08 -0.74 17.27
CA GLU A 55 20.50 -1.80 18.10
C GLU A 55 21.21 -3.12 17.83
N GLN A 56 21.85 -3.68 18.85
CA GLN A 56 22.43 -5.02 18.77
C GLN A 56 21.29 -6.01 18.54
N ARG A 57 21.18 -6.50 17.31
CA ARG A 57 20.29 -7.63 17.02
C ARG A 57 20.77 -8.83 17.83
N ASP A 58 19.95 -9.31 18.73
CA ASP A 58 20.14 -10.60 19.42
C ASP A 58 20.15 -11.72 18.38
N HIS A 59 21.32 -12.04 17.85
CA HIS A 59 21.54 -13.13 16.92
C HIS A 59 21.48 -14.49 17.64
N ARG A 60 20.39 -14.78 18.34
CA ARG A 60 20.06 -16.14 18.77
C ARG A 60 19.20 -16.82 17.72
N GLY A 61 19.86 -17.47 16.77
CA GLY A 61 19.27 -18.51 15.92
C GLY A 61 18.95 -18.11 14.50
N GLN A 62 19.96 -18.06 13.65
CA GLN A 62 19.91 -18.60 12.30
C GLN A 62 21.30 -18.62 11.67
N LYS A 63 21.96 -19.79 11.71
CA LYS A 63 23.09 -20.10 10.83
C LYS A 63 22.50 -20.49 9.48
N GLY A 64 22.90 -19.81 8.43
CA GLY A 64 22.76 -20.30 7.04
C GLY A 64 21.99 -19.36 6.12
N GLY A 65 22.69 -18.76 5.16
CA GLY A 65 22.05 -18.17 3.97
C GLY A 65 22.63 -16.82 3.51
N GLN A 66 23.59 -16.95 2.64
CA GLN A 66 24.09 -16.02 1.60
C GLN A 66 23.62 -14.55 1.57
N LYS A 67 24.63 -13.70 1.48
CA LYS A 67 24.76 -12.32 1.02
C LYS A 67 23.69 -11.82 0.07
N GLY A 68 22.63 -11.17 0.58
CA GLY A 68 21.83 -10.18 -0.10
C GLY A 68 22.43 -8.79 0.19
N GLY A 69 23.47 -8.42 -0.53
CA GLY A 69 24.17 -7.16 -0.30
C GLY A 69 23.40 -5.97 -0.87
N ARG A 70 23.47 -4.86 -0.20
CA ARG A 70 23.08 -3.47 -0.46
C ARG A 70 21.73 -2.97 0.06
N GLU A 71 20.62 -3.73 0.07
CA GLU A 71 19.37 -3.24 0.65
C GLU A 71 19.32 -3.39 2.19
N THR A 72 19.92 -4.45 2.72
CA THR A 72 20.00 -4.71 4.17
C THR A 72 20.92 -3.75 4.92
N GLU A 73 21.94 -3.22 4.27
CA GLU A 73 22.85 -2.22 4.88
C GLU A 73 22.17 -0.84 4.96
N ARG A 74 21.31 -0.49 4.01
CA ARG A 74 20.61 0.81 3.96
C ARG A 74 19.51 0.94 5.01
N THR A 75 18.77 -0.13 5.30
CA THR A 75 17.72 -0.14 6.34
C THR A 75 18.26 -0.22 7.76
N GLY A 76 19.52 -0.64 7.94
CA GLY A 76 20.19 -0.72 9.24
C GLY A 76 20.88 0.56 9.70
N ALA A 77 20.95 1.61 8.87
CA ALA A 77 21.71 2.82 9.17
C ALA A 77 20.98 3.85 10.05
N GLY A 78 19.69 3.64 10.34
CA GLY A 78 18.90 4.52 11.19
C GLY A 78 17.45 4.08 11.34
N SER A 79 16.69 4.88 12.08
CA SER A 79 15.23 4.73 12.28
C SER A 79 14.55 6.07 12.55
N ALA A 80 13.23 6.12 12.52
CA ALA A 80 12.45 7.24 12.98
C ALA A 80 11.24 6.82 13.80
N THR A 81 10.92 7.58 14.83
CA THR A 81 9.69 7.45 15.63
C THR A 81 8.63 8.34 15.00
N VAL A 82 7.55 7.72 14.49
CA VAL A 82 6.52 8.41 13.70
C VAL A 82 5.11 8.06 14.22
N GLU A 83 4.19 9.02 14.22
CA GLU A 83 2.77 8.74 14.40
C GLU A 83 2.24 7.98 13.16
N PRO A 84 1.39 6.93 13.35
CA PRO A 84 0.85 6.21 12.20
C PRO A 84 0.04 7.14 11.28
N PRO A 85 0.00 6.86 9.95
CA PRO A 85 -0.97 7.50 9.07
C PRO A 85 -2.39 7.22 9.54
N SER A 86 -3.26 8.22 9.48
CA SER A 86 -4.65 8.10 9.93
C SER A 86 -5.59 7.86 8.75
N PRO A 87 -6.58 6.95 8.89
CA PRO A 87 -7.60 6.80 7.88
C PRO A 87 -8.47 8.06 7.79
N ILE A 88 -8.98 8.35 6.60
CA ILE A 88 -9.98 9.39 6.38
C ILE A 88 -11.39 8.79 6.39
N PRO A 89 -12.44 9.57 6.66
CA PRO A 89 -13.82 9.12 6.46
C PRO A 89 -14.05 8.70 5.01
N LEU A 90 -14.83 7.63 4.81
CA LEU A 90 -15.05 7.01 3.50
C LEU A 90 -15.61 8.00 2.47
N GLU A 91 -16.45 8.92 2.87
CA GLU A 91 -17.05 9.96 2.01
C GLU A 91 -16.04 10.89 1.36
N PHE A 92 -14.90 11.13 2.00
CA PHE A 92 -13.83 11.95 1.43
C PHE A 92 -12.93 11.18 0.46
N LEU A 93 -13.06 9.84 0.40
CA LEU A 93 -12.28 9.02 -0.51
C LEU A 93 -12.79 9.14 -1.96
N TRP A 94 -14.07 9.47 -2.15
CA TRP A 94 -14.74 9.50 -3.45
C TRP A 94 -14.61 10.83 -4.20
N ASN A 95 -13.54 11.57 -3.95
CA ASN A 95 -13.33 12.81 -4.67
C ASN A 95 -13.01 12.49 -6.14
N THR A 96 -14.03 12.65 -7.00
CA THR A 96 -13.91 12.44 -8.44
C THR A 96 -13.69 13.79 -9.11
N ASP A 97 -12.56 13.92 -9.79
CA ASP A 97 -12.36 14.99 -10.75
C ASP A 97 -13.06 14.58 -12.05
N GLU A 98 -14.02 15.38 -12.52
CA GLU A 98 -14.78 15.08 -13.75
C GLU A 98 -13.90 15.04 -15.01
N ALA A 99 -12.72 15.65 -14.96
CA ALA A 99 -11.82 15.74 -16.12
C ALA A 99 -11.05 14.43 -16.40
N THR A 100 -10.92 13.53 -15.42
CA THR A 100 -10.11 12.31 -15.58
C THR A 100 -10.74 11.10 -14.90
N THR A 101 -10.65 9.94 -15.55
CA THR A 101 -11.04 8.67 -14.92
C THR A 101 -10.12 8.33 -13.76
N GLY A 102 -10.72 7.86 -12.65
CA GLY A 102 -10.01 7.49 -11.44
C GLY A 102 -10.03 5.99 -11.17
N LEU A 103 -9.02 5.53 -10.43
CA LEU A 103 -8.93 4.16 -9.96
C LEU A 103 -8.79 4.15 -8.43
N TRP A 104 -9.62 3.37 -7.77
CA TRP A 104 -9.58 3.07 -6.34
C TRP A 104 -9.33 1.60 -6.12
N LEU A 105 -8.84 1.24 -4.94
CA LEU A 105 -8.73 -0.14 -4.49
C LEU A 105 -9.65 -0.40 -3.31
N ALA A 106 -10.18 -1.62 -3.23
CA ALA A 106 -10.82 -2.14 -2.02
C ALA A 106 -10.23 -3.51 -1.68
N LEU A 107 -9.82 -3.69 -0.43
CA LEU A 107 -9.16 -4.91 0.02
C LEU A 107 -10.09 -5.70 0.94
N ASP A 108 -10.53 -6.87 0.47
CA ASP A 108 -11.43 -7.76 1.19
C ASP A 108 -10.65 -8.78 2.00
N GLN A 109 -10.29 -8.40 3.25
CA GLN A 109 -9.59 -9.25 4.21
C GLN A 109 -8.15 -9.63 3.80
N VAL A 110 -7.37 -8.69 3.30
CA VAL A 110 -5.91 -8.86 3.12
C VAL A 110 -5.24 -8.80 4.50
N GLN A 111 -4.63 -9.91 4.93
CA GLN A 111 -4.17 -10.09 6.31
C GLN A 111 -2.66 -9.87 6.50
N ASP A 112 -1.87 -10.07 5.47
CA ASP A 112 -0.43 -9.93 5.54
C ASP A 112 0.00 -8.46 5.40
N PRO A 113 0.68 -7.88 6.43
CA PRO A 113 1.21 -6.52 6.35
C PRO A 113 2.20 -6.30 5.19
N GLN A 114 2.95 -7.32 4.77
CA GLN A 114 3.84 -7.23 3.63
C GLN A 114 3.06 -6.99 2.33
N ASN A 115 1.98 -7.76 2.12
CA ASN A 115 1.09 -7.59 0.98
C ASN A 115 0.40 -6.22 1.01
N LEU A 116 -0.10 -5.80 2.16
CA LEU A 116 -0.73 -4.50 2.31
C LEU A 116 0.25 -3.35 2.00
N GLY A 117 1.48 -3.41 2.52
CA GLY A 117 2.52 -2.42 2.22
C GLY A 117 2.88 -2.39 0.73
N ALA A 118 3.04 -3.56 0.10
CA ALA A 118 3.29 -3.65 -1.34
C ALA A 118 2.13 -3.05 -2.16
N ILE A 119 0.87 -3.27 -1.76
CA ILE A 119 -0.30 -2.69 -2.42
C ILE A 119 -0.31 -1.17 -2.28
N PHE A 120 0.01 -0.61 -1.10
CA PHE A 120 0.14 0.84 -0.94
C PHE A 120 1.23 1.43 -1.86
N ARG A 121 2.37 0.75 -2.00
CA ARG A 121 3.45 1.15 -2.92
C ARG A 121 2.98 1.16 -4.37
N LEU A 122 2.29 0.10 -4.80
CA LEU A 122 1.70 0.00 -6.13
C LEU A 122 0.65 1.09 -6.35
N ALA A 123 -0.21 1.33 -5.36
CA ALA A 123 -1.23 2.37 -5.43
C ALA A 123 -0.62 3.75 -5.64
N GLY A 124 0.45 4.09 -4.91
CA GLY A 124 1.19 5.34 -5.12
C GLY A 124 1.83 5.42 -6.51
N PHE A 125 2.42 4.31 -6.98
CA PHE A 125 3.07 4.25 -8.29
C PHE A 125 2.09 4.41 -9.46
N PHE A 126 0.93 3.76 -9.39
CA PHE A 126 -0.09 3.78 -10.44
C PHE A 126 -1.10 4.94 -10.32
N GLY A 127 -0.95 5.84 -9.35
CA GLY A 127 -1.84 6.98 -9.18
C GLY A 127 -3.26 6.59 -8.71
N VAL A 128 -3.37 5.53 -7.90
CA VAL A 128 -4.64 5.14 -7.27
C VAL A 128 -5.10 6.25 -6.34
N ARG A 129 -6.37 6.67 -6.47
CA ARG A 129 -6.92 7.81 -5.73
C ARG A 129 -7.25 7.52 -4.28
N GLY A 130 -7.38 6.24 -3.91
CA GLY A 130 -7.62 5.85 -2.53
C GLY A 130 -7.81 4.36 -2.34
N ILE A 131 -7.67 3.91 -1.08
CA ILE A 131 -7.78 2.50 -0.70
C ILE A 131 -8.84 2.34 0.39
N VAL A 132 -9.76 1.40 0.19
CA VAL A 132 -10.72 0.95 1.20
C VAL A 132 -10.20 -0.32 1.86
N LEU A 133 -10.03 -0.30 3.17
CA LEU A 133 -9.61 -1.43 3.99
C LEU A 133 -10.77 -1.94 4.84
N THR A 134 -10.94 -3.26 4.92
CA THR A 134 -11.86 -3.83 5.91
C THR A 134 -11.21 -3.85 7.30
N LYS A 135 -11.99 -3.57 8.35
CA LYS A 135 -11.51 -3.56 9.73
C LYS A 135 -11.20 -4.97 10.23
N ASP A 136 -12.12 -5.90 9.95
CA ASP A 136 -12.04 -7.24 10.48
C ASP A 136 -11.22 -8.16 9.56
N ARG A 137 -10.36 -8.98 10.18
CA ARG A 137 -9.50 -9.95 9.49
C ARG A 137 -8.64 -9.31 8.40
N SER A 138 -8.13 -8.11 8.67
CA SER A 138 -7.25 -7.37 7.76
C SER A 138 -6.04 -6.84 8.51
N ALA A 139 -4.94 -6.69 7.80
CA ALA A 139 -3.77 -6.02 8.34
C ALA A 139 -4.10 -4.55 8.64
N SER A 140 -3.62 -4.07 9.77
CA SER A 140 -3.64 -2.62 10.09
C SER A 140 -2.40 -1.94 9.51
N VAL A 141 -2.52 -0.62 9.25
CA VAL A 141 -1.37 0.20 8.82
C VAL A 141 -0.41 0.36 10.01
N ASN A 142 0.61 -0.48 10.04
CA ASN A 142 1.65 -0.55 11.07
C ASN A 142 3.04 -0.21 10.47
N ALA A 143 4.10 -0.34 11.27
CA ALA A 143 5.46 -0.04 10.84
C ALA A 143 5.88 -0.86 9.61
N THR A 144 5.56 -2.15 9.57
CA THR A 144 5.86 -3.02 8.42
C THR A 144 5.18 -2.52 7.15
N VAL A 145 3.89 -2.16 7.21
CA VAL A 145 3.15 -1.60 6.07
C VAL A 145 3.79 -0.30 5.59
N CYS A 146 4.12 0.61 6.51
CA CYS A 146 4.76 1.88 6.16
C CYS A 146 6.13 1.64 5.49
N ASP A 147 6.98 0.78 6.07
CA ASP A 147 8.32 0.51 5.54
C ASP A 147 8.28 -0.18 4.17
N VAL A 148 7.42 -1.18 3.99
CA VAL A 148 7.25 -1.89 2.71
C VAL A 148 6.66 -0.98 1.63
N SER A 149 5.77 -0.08 2.02
CA SER A 149 5.13 0.85 1.08
C SER A 149 6.08 1.89 0.50
N ALA A 150 7.26 2.08 1.09
CA ALA A 150 8.29 3.05 0.67
C ALA A 150 7.70 4.47 0.43
N GLY A 151 6.79 4.89 1.31
CA GLY A 151 6.09 6.18 1.24
C GLY A 151 4.66 6.10 0.68
N GLY A 152 4.24 4.99 0.06
CA GLY A 152 2.89 4.86 -0.47
C GLY A 152 1.79 5.08 0.56
N ALA A 153 2.00 4.64 1.81
CA ALA A 153 1.04 4.83 2.91
C ALA A 153 0.92 6.30 3.37
N GLU A 154 1.85 7.17 3.00
CA GLU A 154 1.79 8.61 3.28
C GLU A 154 1.07 9.39 2.17
N HIS A 155 1.18 8.91 0.93
CA HIS A 155 0.67 9.63 -0.24
C HIS A 155 -0.72 9.17 -0.69
N VAL A 156 -1.09 7.90 -0.42
CA VAL A 156 -2.38 7.35 -0.85
C VAL A 156 -3.38 7.41 0.30
N PRO A 157 -4.46 8.19 0.18
CA PRO A 157 -5.48 8.23 1.22
C PRO A 157 -6.18 6.89 1.37
N PHE A 158 -6.56 6.54 2.59
CA PHE A 158 -7.26 5.29 2.84
C PHE A 158 -8.38 5.45 3.87
N ALA A 159 -9.41 4.63 3.74
CA ALA A 159 -10.50 4.52 4.69
C ALA A 159 -10.55 3.10 5.28
N VAL A 160 -10.88 3.00 6.58
CA VAL A 160 -11.09 1.71 7.26
C VAL A 160 -12.56 1.56 7.59
N ILE A 161 -13.18 0.48 7.09
CA ILE A 161 -14.62 0.26 7.17
C ILE A 161 -14.95 -1.11 7.76
N ALA A 162 -16.11 -1.22 8.40
CA ALA A 162 -16.59 -2.50 8.94
C ALA A 162 -17.29 -3.33 7.86
N ASN A 163 -18.00 -2.69 6.93
CA ASN A 163 -18.84 -3.36 5.94
C ASN A 163 -18.48 -2.94 4.51
N LEU A 164 -17.77 -3.83 3.80
CA LEU A 164 -17.36 -3.58 2.42
C LEU A 164 -18.54 -3.47 1.44
N ALA A 165 -19.64 -4.19 1.68
CA ALA A 165 -20.82 -4.09 0.81
C ALA A 165 -21.41 -2.66 0.84
N GLN A 166 -21.44 -2.01 2.00
CA GLN A 166 -21.86 -0.61 2.09
C GLN A 166 -20.88 0.35 1.41
N ALA A 167 -19.58 0.08 1.48
CA ALA A 167 -18.59 0.89 0.76
C ALA A 167 -18.74 0.75 -0.76
N ILE A 168 -19.06 -0.45 -1.25
CA ILE A 168 -19.38 -0.70 -2.66
C ILE A 168 -20.60 0.12 -3.08
N GLU A 169 -21.69 0.07 -2.33
CA GLU A 169 -22.90 0.86 -2.62
C GLU A 169 -22.61 2.36 -2.67
N LYS A 170 -21.80 2.87 -1.72
CA LYS A 170 -21.39 4.29 -1.72
C LYS A 170 -20.52 4.64 -2.92
N ALA A 171 -19.61 3.76 -3.36
CA ALA A 171 -18.81 3.98 -4.56
C ALA A 171 -19.72 4.07 -5.81
N GLN A 172 -20.67 3.16 -5.94
CA GLN A 172 -21.65 3.14 -7.05
C GLN A 172 -22.52 4.41 -7.07
N GLN A 173 -22.95 4.90 -5.90
CA GLN A 173 -23.67 6.18 -5.78
C GLN A 173 -22.84 7.39 -6.23
N ASN A 174 -21.50 7.28 -6.17
CA ASN A 174 -20.56 8.29 -6.65
C ASN A 174 -20.07 7.99 -8.08
N GLN A 175 -20.81 7.20 -8.88
CA GLN A 175 -20.49 6.85 -10.27
C GLN A 175 -19.14 6.14 -10.44
N ILE A 176 -18.73 5.39 -9.42
CA ILE A 176 -17.54 4.53 -9.46
C ILE A 176 -18.02 3.09 -9.65
N TRP A 177 -17.68 2.51 -10.79
CA TRP A 177 -17.97 1.12 -11.09
C TRP A 177 -17.09 0.18 -10.27
N VAL A 178 -17.61 -0.96 -9.89
CA VAL A 178 -16.91 -1.89 -9.00
C VAL A 178 -16.53 -3.15 -9.75
N LEU A 179 -15.22 -3.38 -9.85
CA LEU A 179 -14.61 -4.52 -10.52
C LEU A 179 -14.05 -5.50 -9.48
N GLY A 180 -14.66 -6.67 -9.36
CA GLY A 180 -14.16 -7.73 -8.49
C GLY A 180 -13.20 -8.67 -9.21
N THR A 181 -12.09 -9.02 -8.58
CA THR A 181 -11.19 -10.08 -9.09
C THR A 181 -11.74 -11.46 -8.73
N CYS A 182 -11.89 -12.32 -9.72
CA CYS A 182 -12.38 -13.69 -9.53
C CYS A 182 -11.72 -14.62 -10.55
N GLU A 183 -11.05 -15.68 -10.08
CA GLU A 183 -10.39 -16.66 -10.98
C GLU A 183 -11.35 -17.35 -11.96
N ARG A 184 -12.63 -17.48 -11.56
CA ARG A 184 -13.69 -18.14 -12.35
C ARG A 184 -14.62 -17.15 -13.05
N ALA A 185 -14.18 -15.90 -13.25
CA ALA A 185 -14.98 -14.93 -14.01
C ALA A 185 -14.94 -15.26 -15.51
N ASP A 186 -16.07 -15.10 -16.18
CA ASP A 186 -16.18 -15.31 -17.63
C ASP A 186 -15.44 -14.23 -18.43
N SER A 187 -15.30 -13.02 -17.86
CA SER A 187 -14.55 -11.91 -18.45
C SER A 187 -13.13 -11.86 -17.92
N THR A 188 -12.20 -11.44 -18.77
CA THR A 188 -10.80 -11.20 -18.35
C THR A 188 -10.57 -9.72 -18.05
N ILE A 189 -9.53 -9.42 -17.24
CA ILE A 189 -9.15 -8.05 -16.93
C ILE A 189 -8.80 -7.22 -18.17
N HIS A 190 -8.36 -7.86 -19.25
CA HIS A 190 -8.05 -7.22 -20.54
C HIS A 190 -9.28 -6.68 -21.27
N ALA A 191 -10.45 -7.27 -21.02
CA ALA A 191 -11.71 -6.86 -21.64
C ALA A 191 -12.43 -5.73 -20.88
N VAL A 192 -11.90 -5.31 -19.73
CA VAL A 192 -12.48 -4.25 -18.93
C VAL A 192 -12.32 -2.90 -19.63
N GLN A 193 -13.42 -2.17 -19.78
CA GLN A 193 -13.42 -0.82 -20.35
C GLN A 193 -12.73 0.17 -19.40
N ARG A 194 -11.91 1.07 -19.94
CA ARG A 194 -11.09 2.03 -19.17
C ARG A 194 -11.56 3.47 -19.28
N ASP A 195 -12.79 3.66 -19.74
CA ASP A 195 -13.43 4.95 -20.02
C ASP A 195 -14.19 5.54 -18.83
N ARG A 196 -14.08 4.93 -17.65
CA ARG A 196 -14.85 5.28 -16.45
C ARG A 196 -14.06 5.10 -15.17
N ASN A 197 -14.63 5.60 -14.07
CA ASN A 197 -14.10 5.40 -12.74
C ASN A 197 -14.27 3.95 -12.27
N TRP A 198 -13.21 3.34 -11.74
CA TRP A 198 -13.24 1.97 -11.23
C TRP A 198 -12.76 1.88 -9.78
N MET A 199 -13.43 1.06 -9.00
CA MET A 199 -12.90 0.50 -7.75
C MET A 199 -12.59 -0.98 -7.97
N LEU A 200 -11.29 -1.32 -8.02
CA LEU A 200 -10.83 -2.71 -8.10
C LEU A 200 -10.88 -3.35 -6.73
N VAL A 201 -11.63 -4.43 -6.58
CA VAL A 201 -11.75 -5.19 -5.34
C VAL A 201 -10.88 -6.42 -5.41
N LEU A 202 -9.92 -6.51 -4.49
CA LEU A 202 -9.00 -7.63 -4.33
C LEU A 202 -9.40 -8.44 -3.10
N GLY A 203 -9.51 -9.74 -3.25
CA GLY A 203 -9.88 -10.66 -2.18
C GLY A 203 -8.69 -11.16 -1.39
N ASN A 204 -9.02 -11.94 -0.35
CA ASN A 204 -8.04 -12.67 0.46
C ASN A 204 -7.28 -13.72 -0.37
N GLU A 205 -6.02 -13.97 -0.02
CA GLU A 205 -5.12 -14.87 -0.74
C GLU A 205 -5.60 -16.33 -0.82
N GLY A 206 -6.32 -16.80 0.18
CA GLY A 206 -6.80 -18.19 0.25
C GLY A 206 -8.21 -18.38 -0.25
N THR A 207 -9.13 -17.45 0.06
CA THR A 207 -10.57 -17.60 -0.19
C THR A 207 -11.11 -16.70 -1.30
N GLY A 208 -10.30 -15.77 -1.80
CA GLY A 208 -10.72 -14.77 -2.77
C GLY A 208 -11.74 -13.78 -2.19
N LEU A 209 -12.63 -13.26 -3.03
CA LEU A 209 -13.71 -12.38 -2.61
C LEU A 209 -14.80 -13.13 -1.86
N ARG A 210 -15.27 -12.56 -0.75
CA ARG A 210 -16.46 -13.06 -0.05
C ARG A 210 -17.69 -13.04 -0.98
N ARG A 211 -18.62 -13.96 -0.74
CA ARG A 211 -19.84 -14.12 -1.57
C ARG A 211 -20.60 -12.80 -1.76
N LEU A 212 -20.90 -12.10 -0.67
CA LEU A 212 -21.62 -10.82 -0.74
C LEU A 212 -20.83 -9.72 -1.45
N THR A 213 -19.52 -9.66 -1.28
CA THR A 213 -18.64 -8.72 -2.01
C THR A 213 -18.74 -8.98 -3.52
N ARG A 214 -18.63 -10.26 -3.92
CA ARG A 214 -18.70 -10.67 -5.31
C ARG A 214 -20.06 -10.37 -5.96
N GLU A 215 -21.16 -10.61 -5.24
CA GLU A 215 -22.53 -10.33 -5.72
C GLU A 215 -22.83 -8.84 -5.89
N ARG A 216 -22.07 -7.96 -5.22
CA ARG A 216 -22.23 -6.50 -5.28
C ARG A 216 -21.35 -5.83 -6.33
N CYS A 217 -20.37 -6.53 -6.90
CA CYS A 217 -19.55 -5.99 -7.97
C CYS A 217 -20.39 -5.82 -9.25
N ASP A 218 -20.15 -4.70 -9.97
CA ASP A 218 -20.81 -4.46 -11.27
C ASP A 218 -20.25 -5.40 -12.35
N GLN A 219 -18.96 -5.76 -12.21
CA GLN A 219 -18.29 -6.69 -13.09
C GLN A 219 -17.31 -7.57 -12.29
N LEU A 220 -17.17 -8.80 -12.73
CA LEU A 220 -16.09 -9.69 -12.29
C LEU A 220 -15.12 -9.92 -13.44
N ALA A 221 -13.83 -9.94 -13.13
CA ALA A 221 -12.81 -10.24 -14.12
C ALA A 221 -11.74 -11.16 -13.55
N SER A 222 -11.24 -12.03 -14.42
CA SER A 222 -10.11 -12.92 -14.11
C SER A 222 -8.81 -12.39 -14.69
N LEU A 223 -7.71 -12.76 -14.05
CA LEU A 223 -6.38 -12.72 -14.62
C LEU A 223 -5.99 -14.16 -14.95
N PRO A 224 -6.24 -14.62 -16.20
CA PRO A 224 -6.14 -16.05 -16.52
C PRO A 224 -4.67 -16.50 -16.49
N PRO A 225 -4.36 -17.62 -15.82
CA PRO A 225 -3.04 -18.21 -15.88
C PRO A 225 -2.77 -18.80 -17.27
N LEU A 226 -1.58 -18.61 -17.79
CA LEU A 226 -1.09 -19.25 -19.02
C LEU A 226 -0.20 -20.48 -18.72
N GLY A 227 0.12 -20.72 -17.47
CA GLY A 227 0.97 -21.79 -16.99
C GLY A 227 0.30 -22.66 -15.93
N PRO A 228 1.04 -23.58 -15.30
CA PRO A 228 0.50 -24.53 -14.32
C PRO A 228 0.18 -23.93 -12.95
N ILE A 229 0.58 -22.70 -12.67
CA ILE A 229 0.32 -22.01 -11.39
C ILE A 229 -1.04 -21.33 -11.46
N PRO A 230 -2.02 -21.73 -10.61
CA PRO A 230 -3.41 -21.28 -10.76
C PRO A 230 -3.67 -19.86 -10.26
N SER A 231 -2.86 -19.36 -9.33
CA SER A 231 -3.09 -18.06 -8.68
C SER A 231 -1.80 -17.31 -8.41
N LEU A 232 -1.92 -15.99 -8.24
CA LEU A 232 -0.84 -15.10 -7.84
C LEU A 232 -1.05 -14.64 -6.39
N ASN A 233 0.05 -14.28 -5.74
CA ASN A 233 -0.01 -13.47 -4.51
C ASN A 233 -0.85 -12.20 -4.75
N VAL A 234 -1.62 -11.75 -3.76
CA VAL A 234 -2.56 -10.63 -3.92
C VAL A 234 -1.88 -9.32 -4.35
N ALA A 235 -0.69 -9.01 -3.84
CA ALA A 235 0.04 -7.82 -4.26
C ALA A 235 0.54 -7.95 -5.71
N THR A 236 0.97 -9.15 -6.12
CA THR A 236 1.36 -9.43 -7.51
C THR A 236 0.16 -9.35 -8.45
N ALA A 237 -0.99 -9.90 -8.05
CA ALA A 237 -2.23 -9.77 -8.79
C ALA A 237 -2.67 -8.30 -8.92
N ALA A 238 -2.57 -7.52 -7.82
CA ALA A 238 -2.81 -6.10 -7.84
C ALA A 238 -1.93 -5.37 -8.86
N ALA A 239 -0.62 -5.66 -8.88
CA ALA A 239 0.32 -5.05 -9.82
C ALA A 239 -0.08 -5.32 -11.28
N ALA A 240 -0.41 -6.57 -11.60
CA ALA A 240 -0.84 -6.95 -12.96
C ALA A 240 -2.14 -6.25 -13.35
N CYS A 241 -3.15 -6.26 -12.48
CA CYS A 241 -4.43 -5.60 -12.74
C CYS A 241 -4.26 -4.09 -12.91
N LEU A 242 -3.50 -3.44 -12.02
CA LEU A 242 -3.23 -2.00 -12.09
C LEU A 242 -2.52 -1.63 -13.38
N ALA A 243 -1.48 -2.38 -13.77
CA ALA A 243 -0.75 -2.15 -15.00
C ALA A 243 -1.66 -2.22 -16.24
N ILE A 244 -2.59 -3.20 -16.28
CA ILE A 244 -3.56 -3.36 -17.37
C ILE A 244 -4.59 -2.23 -17.38
N LEU A 245 -5.17 -1.90 -16.21
CA LEU A 245 -6.22 -0.90 -16.10
C LEU A 245 -5.72 0.54 -16.35
N THR A 246 -4.46 0.83 -16.01
CA THR A 246 -3.85 2.16 -16.20
C THR A 246 -3.05 2.29 -17.51
N ALA A 247 -2.93 1.21 -18.30
CA ALA A 247 -2.24 1.26 -19.58
C ALA A 247 -2.90 2.30 -20.50
N ARG A 248 -2.09 3.28 -20.95
CA ARG A 248 -2.55 4.26 -21.95
C ARG A 248 -2.75 3.54 -23.28
N THR A 249 -3.92 3.66 -23.88
CA THR A 249 -4.14 3.33 -25.29
C THR A 249 -3.47 4.44 -26.09
N ASN A 250 -2.38 4.09 -26.80
CA ASN A 250 -1.79 4.97 -27.81
C ASN A 250 -2.74 5.14 -28.98
#